data_4f483cb45d826be03dbb5db96c91fcd4
#
_entry.id   4f483cb45d826be03dbb5db96c91fcd4
#
_cell.length_a   1.000
_cell.length_b   1.000
_cell.length_c   1.000
_cell.angle_alpha   90.00
_cell.angle_beta   90.00
_cell.angle_gamma   90.00
#
_symmetry.space_group_name_H-M   'P 1'
#
loop_
_entity.id
_entity.type
_entity.pdbx_description
1 polymer ?
#
loop_
_entity_poly.entity_id
_entity_poly.type
_entity_poly.pdbx_seq_one_letter_code
_entity_poly.pdbx_strand_id
1 'polypeptide(L)'
;VRDAATLTAEEAVKSRVVDFMAADVPELLARADGRRVTAAGLERKLATKDAEMIAVEPDWRMRALGVITNPNIAFLLLLAGIYGILFEFWSPGAVVPGVIGGISLLLALAALAVLPVSFVGLALLLLGIALMTVEALTPGIGALGIGGVVAFVAGGVFLFDPAGADIAYRVTWPVLAVTAGVSAAFFLFALGYALRARRRGVVSGSEQMIGMAGRVVEWDGLTGSIRVHGETWRARADIALAPGDEISVVSREGLMLTVRPSTTTGETHA
;
A
#
# COMPACT_ATOMS: atom_id res chain seq x y z
N VAL A 1 -27.80 -13.40 26.98
CA VAL A 1 -28.00 -13.22 25.54
C VAL A 1 -27.18 -14.26 24.77
N ARG A 2 -27.38 -15.55 25.07
CA ARG A 2 -26.56 -16.64 24.46
C ARG A 2 -27.18 -17.17 23.14
N ASP A 3 -28.48 -16.94 22.92
CA ASP A 3 -29.19 -17.38 21.70
C ASP A 3 -30.04 -16.21 21.20
N ALA A 4 -29.42 -15.27 20.49
CA ALA A 4 -30.15 -14.23 19.78
C ALA A 4 -30.85 -14.88 18.58
N ALA A 5 -32.11 -15.27 18.75
CA ALA A 5 -32.94 -15.72 17.64
C ALA A 5 -33.36 -14.52 16.80
N THR A 6 -33.02 -14.56 15.51
CA THR A 6 -33.48 -13.57 14.53
C THR A 6 -34.91 -13.93 14.12
N LEU A 7 -35.87 -13.07 14.39
CA LEU A 7 -37.28 -13.23 13.99
C LEU A 7 -37.58 -12.25 12.85
N THR A 8 -38.38 -12.69 11.91
CA THR A 8 -39.02 -11.74 10.97
C THR A 8 -40.04 -10.87 11.71
N ALA A 9 -40.36 -9.70 11.17
CA ALA A 9 -41.32 -8.78 11.78
C ALA A 9 -42.70 -9.49 12.04
N GLU A 10 -43.11 -10.33 11.12
CA GLU A 10 -44.37 -11.11 11.24
C GLU A 10 -44.28 -12.17 12.33
N GLU A 11 -43.14 -12.88 12.45
CA GLU A 11 -42.91 -13.85 13.51
C GLU A 11 -42.83 -13.19 14.87
N ALA A 12 -42.22 -12.00 14.95
CA ALA A 12 -42.13 -11.21 16.17
C ALA A 12 -43.53 -10.81 16.71
N VAL A 13 -44.46 -10.45 15.82
CA VAL A 13 -45.88 -10.19 16.21
C VAL A 13 -46.53 -11.49 16.66
N LYS A 14 -46.39 -12.60 15.91
CA LYS A 14 -46.97 -13.90 16.28
C LYS A 14 -46.45 -14.40 17.63
N SER A 15 -45.18 -14.20 17.88
CA SER A 15 -44.54 -14.58 19.14
C SER A 15 -44.73 -13.57 20.27
N ARG A 16 -45.51 -12.50 20.03
CA ARG A 16 -45.76 -11.41 20.98
C ARG A 16 -44.51 -10.73 21.52
N VAL A 17 -43.44 -10.70 20.72
CA VAL A 17 -42.21 -9.94 21.02
C VAL A 17 -42.44 -8.47 20.74
N VAL A 18 -43.26 -8.16 19.72
CA VAL A 18 -43.78 -6.83 19.40
C VAL A 18 -45.30 -6.85 19.32
N ASP A 19 -45.95 -5.73 19.63
CA ASP A 19 -47.41 -5.66 19.71
C ASP A 19 -48.09 -5.64 18.37
N PHE A 20 -47.52 -4.96 17.38
CA PHE A 20 -48.07 -4.84 16.03
C PHE A 20 -47.03 -4.35 15.03
N MET A 21 -47.35 -4.48 13.75
CA MET A 21 -46.57 -3.89 12.64
C MET A 21 -47.28 -2.63 12.16
N ALA A 22 -46.50 -1.68 11.62
CA ALA A 22 -46.98 -0.50 10.92
C ALA A 22 -46.16 -0.33 9.64
N ALA A 23 -46.80 0.18 8.58
CA ALA A 23 -46.14 0.40 7.30
C ALA A 23 -45.23 1.65 7.35
N ASP A 24 -45.62 2.65 8.14
CA ASP A 24 -44.90 3.91 8.31
C ASP A 24 -45.05 4.47 9.74
N VAL A 25 -44.34 5.57 10.02
CA VAL A 25 -44.37 6.22 11.35
C VAL A 25 -45.73 6.84 11.65
N PRO A 26 -46.46 7.50 10.71
CA PRO A 26 -47.81 7.97 10.93
C PRO A 26 -48.77 6.85 11.35
N GLU A 27 -48.74 5.70 10.67
CA GLU A 27 -49.57 4.55 11.04
C GLU A 27 -49.18 3.98 12.41
N LEU A 28 -47.88 3.95 12.73
CA LEU A 28 -47.38 3.54 14.03
C LEU A 28 -47.99 4.43 15.12
N LEU A 29 -47.93 5.73 14.96
CA LEU A 29 -48.45 6.71 15.94
C LEU A 29 -49.96 6.59 16.08
N ALA A 30 -50.70 6.39 14.95
CA ALA A 30 -52.15 6.22 14.98
C ALA A 30 -52.58 4.92 15.70
N ARG A 31 -51.85 3.81 15.52
CA ARG A 31 -52.10 2.52 16.18
C ARG A 31 -51.68 2.49 17.64
N ALA A 32 -50.67 3.27 17.99
CA ALA A 32 -50.17 3.39 19.36
C ALA A 32 -51.06 4.28 20.22
N ASP A 33 -51.83 5.18 19.62
CA ASP A 33 -52.68 6.13 20.33
C ASP A 33 -53.69 5.46 21.26
N GLY A 34 -53.80 6.01 22.46
CA GLY A 34 -54.73 5.48 23.49
C GLY A 34 -54.25 4.22 24.21
N ARG A 35 -53.15 3.57 23.78
CA ARG A 35 -52.61 2.38 24.46
C ARG A 35 -51.99 2.72 25.81
N ARG A 36 -52.12 1.81 26.74
CA ARG A 36 -51.42 1.89 28.04
C ARG A 36 -50.11 1.17 27.92
N VAL A 37 -49.01 1.85 28.30
CA VAL A 37 -47.66 1.31 28.34
C VAL A 37 -47.06 1.55 29.70
N THR A 38 -46.22 0.61 30.14
CA THR A 38 -45.44 0.77 31.36
C THR A 38 -44.04 1.30 30.95
N ALA A 39 -43.79 2.57 31.23
CA ALA A 39 -42.51 3.19 30.99
C ALA A 39 -41.89 3.66 32.34
N ALA A 40 -40.67 3.22 32.62
CA ALA A 40 -39.98 3.52 33.87
C ALA A 40 -40.78 3.14 35.15
N GLY A 41 -41.52 2.01 35.09
CA GLY A 41 -42.36 1.54 36.22
C GLY A 41 -43.69 2.29 36.41
N LEU A 42 -44.01 3.23 35.53
CA LEU A 42 -45.28 3.97 35.57
C LEU A 42 -46.15 3.61 34.37
N GLU A 43 -47.45 3.31 34.66
CA GLU A 43 -48.41 3.19 33.58
C GLU A 43 -48.74 4.55 32.97
N ARG A 44 -48.60 4.66 31.67
CA ARG A 44 -48.93 5.84 30.91
C ARG A 44 -49.83 5.50 29.74
N LYS A 45 -50.85 6.33 29.49
CA LYS A 45 -51.62 6.26 28.27
C LYS A 45 -50.93 7.11 27.22
N LEU A 46 -50.67 6.50 26.06
CA LEU A 46 -50.08 7.24 24.94
C LEU A 46 -51.08 8.15 24.27
N ALA A 47 -50.65 9.36 23.95
CA ALA A 47 -51.38 10.35 23.16
C ALA A 47 -50.48 10.71 21.95
N THR A 48 -50.60 9.92 20.89
CA THR A 48 -49.66 9.98 19.77
C THR A 48 -50.32 10.35 18.44
N LYS A 49 -51.64 10.39 18.37
CA LYS A 49 -52.36 10.64 17.12
C LYS A 49 -52.03 11.97 16.45
N ASP A 50 -51.84 13.02 17.25
CA ASP A 50 -51.56 14.37 16.78
C ASP A 50 -50.14 14.82 17.19
N ALA A 51 -49.23 13.87 17.45
CA ALA A 51 -47.89 14.16 17.82
C ALA A 51 -47.09 14.76 16.63
N GLU A 52 -46.48 15.91 16.88
CA GLU A 52 -45.60 16.54 15.89
C GLU A 52 -44.32 15.73 15.76
N MET A 53 -43.99 15.29 14.54
CA MET A 53 -42.77 14.58 14.23
C MET A 53 -41.66 15.57 13.96
N ILE A 54 -40.75 15.70 14.91
CA ILE A 54 -39.54 16.51 14.74
C ILE A 54 -38.42 15.62 14.25
N ALA A 55 -38.02 15.79 12.99
CA ALA A 55 -36.86 15.12 12.43
C ALA A 55 -35.57 15.75 13.02
N VAL A 56 -34.90 15.02 13.90
CA VAL A 56 -33.60 15.43 14.40
C VAL A 56 -32.55 14.98 13.40
N GLU A 57 -32.04 15.94 12.63
CA GLU A 57 -30.93 15.64 11.72
C GLU A 57 -29.64 15.39 12.52
N PRO A 58 -28.86 14.36 12.15
CA PRO A 58 -27.59 14.09 12.78
C PRO A 58 -26.64 15.26 12.55
N ASP A 59 -25.95 15.69 13.61
CA ASP A 59 -24.88 16.69 13.56
C ASP A 59 -23.77 16.24 12.61
N TRP A 60 -22.98 17.20 12.10
CA TRP A 60 -21.87 16.91 11.19
C TRP A 60 -20.91 15.85 11.73
N ARG A 61 -20.71 15.82 13.06
CA ARG A 61 -19.86 14.81 13.74
C ARG A 61 -20.45 13.41 13.60
N MET A 62 -21.75 13.28 13.81
CA MET A 62 -22.45 11.99 13.64
C MET A 62 -22.46 11.54 12.18
N ARG A 63 -22.60 12.48 11.24
CA ARG A 63 -22.47 12.18 9.80
C ARG A 63 -21.05 11.73 9.46
N ALA A 64 -20.01 12.42 9.92
CA ALA A 64 -18.63 12.04 9.72
C ALA A 64 -18.31 10.67 10.33
N LEU A 65 -18.79 10.42 11.57
CA LEU A 65 -18.63 9.12 12.21
C LEU A 65 -19.33 8.02 11.41
N GLY A 66 -20.56 8.26 10.94
CA GLY A 66 -21.28 7.30 10.09
C GLY A 66 -20.55 6.96 8.79
N VAL A 67 -19.82 7.92 8.20
CA VAL A 67 -19.00 7.67 7.01
C VAL A 67 -17.80 6.79 7.34
N ILE A 68 -17.02 7.15 8.37
CA ILE A 68 -15.80 6.39 8.69
C ILE A 68 -16.08 5.01 9.27
N THR A 69 -17.23 4.80 9.90
CA THR A 69 -17.67 3.48 10.41
C THR A 69 -18.34 2.61 9.35
N ASN A 70 -18.42 3.07 8.09
CA ASN A 70 -18.79 2.19 6.98
C ASN A 70 -17.66 1.17 6.76
N PRO A 71 -17.93 -0.16 6.73
CA PRO A 71 -16.90 -1.18 6.57
C PRO A 71 -16.01 -1.01 5.34
N ASN A 72 -16.58 -0.56 4.22
CA ASN A 72 -15.81 -0.31 3.01
C ASN A 72 -14.85 0.88 3.18
N ILE A 73 -15.32 1.96 3.81
CA ILE A 73 -14.49 3.14 4.08
C ILE A 73 -13.39 2.82 5.09
N ALA A 74 -13.73 2.12 6.18
CA ALA A 74 -12.76 1.68 7.18
C ALA A 74 -11.68 0.78 6.56
N PHE A 75 -12.06 -0.15 5.67
CA PHE A 75 -11.15 -1.01 4.93
C PHE A 75 -10.22 -0.20 4.01
N LEU A 76 -10.76 0.74 3.24
CA LEU A 76 -9.98 1.61 2.36
C LEU A 76 -9.01 2.51 3.16
N LEU A 77 -9.46 3.07 4.29
CA LEU A 77 -8.61 3.87 5.18
C LEU A 77 -7.48 3.02 5.77
N LEU A 78 -7.78 1.77 6.17
CA LEU A 78 -6.77 0.83 6.67
C LEU A 78 -5.69 0.56 5.62
N LEU A 79 -6.10 0.25 4.39
CA LEU A 79 -5.16 0.01 3.28
C LEU A 79 -4.37 1.25 2.91
N ALA A 80 -5.03 2.42 2.78
CA ALA A 80 -4.36 3.68 2.52
C ALA A 80 -3.33 4.01 3.61
N GLY A 81 -3.67 3.72 4.87
CA GLY A 81 -2.78 3.86 6.01
C GLY A 81 -1.54 2.99 5.91
N ILE A 82 -1.73 1.69 5.71
CA ILE A 82 -0.64 0.72 5.61
C ILE A 82 0.25 1.02 4.40
N TYR A 83 -0.34 1.21 3.22
CA TYR A 83 0.44 1.48 2.00
C TYR A 83 1.12 2.84 2.01
N GLY A 84 0.51 3.86 2.59
CA GLY A 84 1.14 5.18 2.74
C GLY A 84 2.39 5.12 3.60
N ILE A 85 2.34 4.39 4.72
CA ILE A 85 3.49 4.15 5.59
C ILE A 85 4.54 3.27 4.89
N LEU A 86 4.14 2.19 4.22
CA LEU A 86 5.06 1.34 3.46
C LEU A 86 5.78 2.13 2.37
N PHE A 87 5.08 3.03 1.69
CA PHE A 87 5.68 3.87 0.65
C PHE A 87 6.75 4.81 1.21
N GLU A 88 6.52 5.39 2.40
CA GLU A 88 7.53 6.22 3.08
C GLU A 88 8.78 5.43 3.44
N PHE A 89 8.64 4.17 3.90
CA PHE A 89 9.78 3.30 4.15
C PHE A 89 10.55 2.94 2.87
N TRP A 90 9.85 2.85 1.74
CA TRP A 90 10.47 2.50 0.46
C TRP A 90 11.14 3.68 -0.24
N SER A 91 10.60 4.86 -0.06
CA SER A 91 11.08 6.12 -0.66
C SER A 91 11.20 7.19 0.42
N PRO A 92 12.20 7.08 1.32
CA PRO A 92 12.34 8.01 2.43
C PRO A 92 12.54 9.44 1.92
N GLY A 93 11.73 10.36 2.47
CA GLY A 93 11.71 11.77 2.09
C GLY A 93 10.50 12.18 1.23
N ALA A 94 9.63 11.26 0.84
CA ALA A 94 8.39 11.59 0.14
C ALA A 94 7.38 12.34 1.03
N VAL A 95 7.46 12.21 2.37
CA VAL A 95 6.69 12.83 3.46
C VAL A 95 5.17 12.79 3.28
N VAL A 96 4.65 13.21 2.11
CA VAL A 96 3.19 13.33 1.86
C VAL A 96 2.46 11.99 1.95
N PRO A 97 2.92 10.88 1.33
CA PRO A 97 2.27 9.58 1.48
C PRO A 97 2.30 9.07 2.92
N GLY A 98 3.40 9.30 3.66
CA GLY A 98 3.52 8.92 5.06
C GLY A 98 2.54 9.65 5.96
N VAL A 99 2.39 10.98 5.78
CA VAL A 99 1.44 11.79 6.55
C VAL A 99 0.00 11.38 6.26
N ILE A 100 -0.37 11.26 4.97
CA ILE A 100 -1.71 10.79 4.58
C ILE A 100 -1.96 9.38 5.12
N GLY A 101 -0.96 8.50 5.01
CA GLY A 101 -1.01 7.15 5.54
C GLY A 101 -1.23 7.11 7.05
N GLY A 102 -0.49 7.90 7.80
CA GLY A 102 -0.65 8.02 9.26
C GLY A 102 -2.05 8.49 9.67
N ILE A 103 -2.56 9.54 9.03
CA ILE A 103 -3.92 10.05 9.29
C ILE A 103 -4.96 8.98 8.94
N SER A 104 -4.84 8.34 7.76
CA SER A 104 -5.76 7.28 7.32
C SER A 104 -5.75 6.10 8.28
N LEU A 105 -4.58 5.69 8.77
CA LEU A 105 -4.46 4.59 9.74
C LEU A 105 -5.12 4.93 11.08
N LEU A 106 -4.94 6.14 11.59
CA LEU A 106 -5.60 6.57 12.84
C LEU A 106 -7.13 6.60 12.68
N LEU A 107 -7.63 7.08 11.55
CA LEU A 107 -9.07 7.07 11.25
C LEU A 107 -9.59 5.62 11.10
N ALA A 108 -8.82 4.75 10.45
CA ALA A 108 -9.17 3.33 10.35
C ALA A 108 -9.23 2.67 11.73
N LEU A 109 -8.25 2.91 12.60
CA LEU A 109 -8.24 2.37 13.96
C LEU A 109 -9.45 2.88 14.77
N ALA A 110 -9.83 4.16 14.63
CA ALA A 110 -11.02 4.70 15.25
C ALA A 110 -12.30 4.02 14.74
N ALA A 111 -12.39 3.74 13.43
CA ALA A 111 -13.50 2.99 12.83
C ALA A 111 -13.55 1.53 13.35
N LEU A 112 -12.39 0.86 13.36
CA LEU A 112 -12.27 -0.53 13.83
C LEU A 112 -12.60 -0.70 15.33
N ALA A 113 -12.45 0.35 16.14
CA ALA A 113 -12.85 0.32 17.54
C ALA A 113 -14.38 0.22 17.73
N VAL A 114 -15.17 0.59 16.72
CA VAL A 114 -16.65 0.56 16.74
C VAL A 114 -17.20 -0.63 15.96
N LEU A 115 -16.49 -1.06 14.91
CA LEU A 115 -16.91 -2.16 14.04
C LEU A 115 -16.58 -3.52 14.67
N PRO A 116 -17.40 -4.56 14.43
CA PRO A 116 -17.11 -5.93 14.84
C PRO A 116 -15.95 -6.51 14.00
N VAL A 117 -14.75 -6.38 14.49
CA VAL A 117 -13.52 -6.80 13.79
C VAL A 117 -13.12 -8.21 14.18
N SER A 118 -12.83 -9.03 13.18
CA SER A 118 -12.20 -10.34 13.34
C SER A 118 -10.68 -10.19 13.36
N PHE A 119 -10.04 -10.57 14.46
CA PHE A 119 -8.58 -10.60 14.56
C PHE A 119 -7.94 -11.56 13.55
N VAL A 120 -8.63 -12.65 13.21
CA VAL A 120 -8.17 -13.61 12.19
C VAL A 120 -8.16 -12.95 10.81
N GLY A 121 -9.23 -12.22 10.45
CA GLY A 121 -9.30 -11.48 9.21
C GLY A 121 -8.22 -10.41 9.12
N LEU A 122 -8.00 -9.66 10.20
CA LEU A 122 -6.93 -8.65 10.26
C LEU A 122 -5.54 -9.30 10.12
N ALA A 123 -5.28 -10.39 10.82
CA ALA A 123 -4.01 -11.09 10.72
C ALA A 123 -3.75 -11.65 9.32
N LEU A 124 -4.77 -12.23 8.66
CA LEU A 124 -4.66 -12.69 7.28
C LEU A 124 -4.40 -11.55 6.30
N LEU A 125 -5.05 -10.39 6.48
CA LEU A 125 -4.83 -9.21 5.66
C LEU A 125 -3.38 -8.72 5.77
N LEU A 126 -2.90 -8.56 7.01
CA LEU A 126 -1.52 -8.14 7.27
C LEU A 126 -0.50 -9.16 6.75
N LEU A 127 -0.76 -10.46 6.93
CA LEU A 127 0.06 -11.52 6.37
C LEU A 127 0.12 -11.44 4.84
N GLY A 128 -1.02 -11.21 4.19
CA GLY A 128 -1.09 -11.04 2.73
C GLY A 128 -0.22 -9.88 2.24
N ILE A 129 -0.32 -8.71 2.89
CA ILE A 129 0.52 -7.53 2.58
C ILE A 129 2.00 -7.85 2.84
N ALA A 130 2.33 -8.49 3.96
CA ALA A 130 3.70 -8.86 4.30
C ALA A 130 4.31 -9.82 3.26
N LEU A 131 3.58 -10.86 2.85
CA LEU A 131 4.04 -11.82 1.84
C LEU A 131 4.29 -11.14 0.48
N MET A 132 3.37 -10.27 0.03
CA MET A 132 3.56 -9.49 -1.19
C MET A 132 4.77 -8.54 -1.07
N THR A 133 4.97 -7.92 0.08
CA THR A 133 6.13 -7.04 0.34
C THR A 133 7.44 -7.81 0.28
N VAL A 134 7.49 -9.00 0.92
CA VAL A 134 8.69 -9.86 0.90
C VAL A 134 9.01 -10.31 -0.53
N GLU A 135 8.02 -10.73 -1.32
CA GLU A 135 8.23 -11.10 -2.74
C GLU A 135 8.78 -9.92 -3.55
N ALA A 136 8.30 -8.69 -3.31
CA ALA A 136 8.79 -7.50 -4.01
C ALA A 136 10.25 -7.16 -3.64
N LEU A 137 10.66 -7.40 -2.39
CA LEU A 137 12.03 -7.15 -1.92
C LEU A 137 13.00 -8.27 -2.27
N THR A 138 12.52 -9.53 -2.25
CA THR A 138 13.30 -10.74 -2.53
C THR A 138 12.67 -11.53 -3.66
N PRO A 139 12.78 -11.04 -4.92
CA PRO A 139 12.10 -11.67 -6.05
C PRO A 139 12.46 -13.15 -6.17
N GLY A 140 11.47 -14.01 -6.01
CA GLY A 140 11.58 -15.45 -6.11
C GLY A 140 10.79 -16.00 -7.30
N ILE A 141 10.08 -17.11 -7.09
CA ILE A 141 9.27 -17.79 -8.08
C ILE A 141 7.81 -17.30 -8.15
N GLY A 142 7.46 -16.22 -7.43
CA GLY A 142 6.12 -15.66 -7.38
C GLY A 142 5.16 -16.34 -6.39
N ALA A 143 5.60 -17.38 -5.68
CA ALA A 143 4.75 -18.14 -4.78
C ALA A 143 4.26 -17.31 -3.59
N LEU A 144 5.15 -16.47 -3.02
CA LEU A 144 4.79 -15.57 -1.92
C LEU A 144 3.81 -14.50 -2.38
N GLY A 145 3.96 -13.99 -3.61
CA GLY A 145 3.03 -13.02 -4.19
C GLY A 145 1.64 -13.59 -4.36
N ILE A 146 1.52 -14.79 -4.93
CA ILE A 146 0.23 -15.48 -5.10
C ILE A 146 -0.40 -15.78 -3.74
N GLY A 147 0.37 -16.39 -2.82
CA GLY A 147 -0.08 -16.66 -1.46
C GLY A 147 -0.49 -15.37 -0.72
N GLY A 148 0.24 -14.27 -0.95
CA GLY A 148 -0.06 -12.95 -0.41
C GLY A 148 -1.41 -12.41 -0.90
N VAL A 149 -1.71 -12.51 -2.19
CA VAL A 149 -3.02 -12.11 -2.76
C VAL A 149 -4.15 -12.96 -2.17
N VAL A 150 -3.96 -14.28 -2.08
CA VAL A 150 -4.96 -15.17 -1.50
C VAL A 150 -5.22 -14.82 -0.03
N ALA A 151 -4.16 -14.62 0.77
CA ALA A 151 -4.27 -14.23 2.17
C ALA A 151 -4.92 -12.84 2.33
N PHE A 152 -4.59 -11.88 1.46
CA PHE A 152 -5.19 -10.55 1.44
C PHE A 152 -6.70 -10.61 1.18
N VAL A 153 -7.12 -11.35 0.15
CA VAL A 153 -8.56 -11.49 -0.18
C VAL A 153 -9.30 -12.20 0.95
N ALA A 154 -8.75 -13.29 1.47
CA ALA A 154 -9.33 -14.00 2.62
C ALA A 154 -9.41 -13.08 3.84
N GLY A 155 -8.35 -12.32 4.12
CA GLY A 155 -8.32 -11.32 5.19
C GLY A 155 -9.41 -10.27 5.04
N GLY A 156 -9.60 -9.71 3.85
CA GLY A 156 -10.66 -8.73 3.58
C GLY A 156 -12.07 -9.30 3.70
N VAL A 157 -12.28 -10.57 3.30
CA VAL A 157 -13.57 -11.27 3.47
C VAL A 157 -13.89 -11.49 4.95
N PHE A 158 -12.88 -11.88 5.75
CA PHE A 158 -13.06 -12.21 7.17
C PHE A 158 -12.81 -11.04 8.12
N LEU A 159 -12.41 -9.86 7.61
CA LEU A 159 -12.06 -8.71 8.45
C LEU A 159 -13.21 -8.26 9.35
N PHE A 160 -14.40 -8.20 8.77
CA PHE A 160 -15.62 -7.91 9.50
C PHE A 160 -16.46 -9.19 9.49
N ASP A 161 -16.24 -10.03 10.47
CA ASP A 161 -17.02 -11.24 10.69
C ASP A 161 -17.93 -11.03 11.90
N PRO A 162 -19.18 -10.70 11.64
CA PRO A 162 -20.16 -10.72 12.67
C PRO A 162 -20.60 -12.18 12.85
N ALA A 163 -20.11 -12.87 13.86
CA ALA A 163 -20.76 -14.08 14.33
C ALA A 163 -22.21 -13.73 14.73
N GLY A 164 -23.11 -13.72 13.73
CA GLY A 164 -24.54 -13.45 13.90
C GLY A 164 -25.02 -12.02 13.61
N ALA A 165 -24.23 -11.14 13.03
CA ALA A 165 -24.68 -9.81 12.63
C ALA A 165 -24.94 -9.69 11.12
N ASP A 166 -25.80 -8.73 10.74
CA ASP A 166 -26.29 -8.48 9.40
C ASP A 166 -25.21 -8.36 8.33
N ILE A 167 -25.56 -8.72 7.10
CA ILE A 167 -24.80 -8.54 5.85
C ILE A 167 -24.24 -7.10 5.71
N ALA A 168 -24.82 -6.13 6.43
CA ALA A 168 -24.43 -4.71 6.44
C ALA A 168 -22.98 -4.45 6.89
N TYR A 169 -22.34 -5.35 7.65
CA TYR A 169 -20.99 -5.17 8.19
C TYR A 169 -19.90 -5.89 7.38
N ARG A 170 -20.11 -6.17 6.10
CA ARG A 170 -19.11 -6.82 5.24
C ARG A 170 -18.51 -5.84 4.24
N VAL A 171 -17.23 -6.06 3.91
CA VAL A 171 -16.63 -5.40 2.75
C VAL A 171 -17.31 -5.93 1.49
N THR A 172 -17.77 -5.03 0.63
CA THR A 172 -18.46 -5.44 -0.59
C THR A 172 -17.47 -6.03 -1.60
N TRP A 173 -17.91 -7.04 -2.37
CA TRP A 173 -17.09 -7.72 -3.37
C TRP A 173 -16.41 -6.78 -4.37
N PRO A 174 -17.08 -5.74 -4.91
CA PRO A 174 -16.41 -4.79 -5.80
C PRO A 174 -15.24 -4.06 -5.14
N VAL A 175 -15.39 -3.62 -3.89
CA VAL A 175 -14.31 -2.94 -3.15
C VAL A 175 -13.16 -3.90 -2.92
N LEU A 176 -13.44 -5.14 -2.50
CA LEU A 176 -12.43 -6.16 -2.28
C LEU A 176 -11.70 -6.52 -3.57
N ALA A 177 -12.41 -6.72 -4.68
CA ALA A 177 -11.80 -7.05 -5.97
C ALA A 177 -10.92 -5.91 -6.50
N VAL A 178 -11.40 -4.66 -6.43
CA VAL A 178 -10.63 -3.49 -6.86
C VAL A 178 -9.39 -3.32 -5.99
N THR A 179 -9.52 -3.38 -4.67
CA THR A 179 -8.37 -3.22 -3.76
C THR A 179 -7.36 -4.35 -3.89
N ALA A 180 -7.80 -5.59 -4.05
CA ALA A 180 -6.91 -6.72 -4.32
C ALA A 180 -6.16 -6.55 -5.66
N GLY A 181 -6.87 -6.12 -6.70
CA GLY A 181 -6.28 -5.85 -8.01
C GLY A 181 -5.26 -4.69 -7.96
N VAL A 182 -5.60 -3.59 -7.30
CA VAL A 182 -4.70 -2.44 -7.11
C VAL A 182 -3.48 -2.86 -6.28
N SER A 183 -3.69 -3.62 -5.20
CA SER A 183 -2.59 -4.12 -4.36
C SER A 183 -1.65 -5.04 -5.15
N ALA A 184 -2.20 -6.00 -5.88
CA ALA A 184 -1.41 -6.88 -6.74
C ALA A 184 -0.63 -6.09 -7.80
N ALA A 185 -1.27 -5.13 -8.47
CA ALA A 185 -0.62 -4.27 -9.46
C ALA A 185 0.50 -3.42 -8.83
N PHE A 186 0.28 -2.86 -7.66
CA PHE A 186 1.29 -2.10 -6.92
C PHE A 186 2.53 -2.95 -6.62
N PHE A 187 2.35 -4.15 -6.08
CA PHE A 187 3.48 -5.03 -5.76
C PHE A 187 4.15 -5.62 -7.00
N LEU A 188 3.43 -5.90 -8.09
CA LEU A 188 4.02 -6.28 -9.37
C LEU A 188 4.85 -5.14 -9.98
N PHE A 189 4.39 -3.90 -9.88
CA PHE A 189 5.16 -2.73 -10.29
C PHE A 189 6.43 -2.57 -9.45
N ALA A 190 6.31 -2.68 -8.12
CA ALA A 190 7.45 -2.62 -7.21
C ALA A 190 8.47 -3.72 -7.49
N LEU A 191 8.01 -4.96 -7.74
CA LEU A 191 8.84 -6.07 -8.18
C LEU A 191 9.56 -5.77 -9.49
N GLY A 192 8.85 -5.25 -10.49
CA GLY A 192 9.44 -4.87 -11.78
C GLY A 192 10.51 -3.78 -11.64
N TYR A 193 10.28 -2.81 -10.76
CA TYR A 193 11.26 -1.77 -10.44
C TYR A 193 12.50 -2.35 -9.75
N ALA A 194 12.32 -3.20 -8.74
CA ALA A 194 13.41 -3.86 -8.02
C ALA A 194 14.27 -4.73 -8.96
N LEU A 195 13.64 -5.50 -9.86
CA LEU A 195 14.34 -6.30 -10.86
C LEU A 195 15.16 -5.45 -11.84
N ARG A 196 14.61 -4.31 -12.29
CA ARG A 196 15.33 -3.37 -13.15
C ARG A 196 16.51 -2.72 -12.43
N ALA A 197 16.34 -2.34 -11.16
CA ALA A 197 17.41 -1.78 -10.37
C ALA A 197 18.59 -2.77 -10.18
N ARG A 198 18.29 -4.05 -9.96
CA ARG A 198 19.31 -5.11 -9.85
C ARG A 198 20.03 -5.41 -11.17
N ARG A 199 19.37 -5.24 -12.32
CA ARG A 199 19.97 -5.45 -13.64
C ARG A 199 20.85 -4.31 -14.10
N ARG A 200 20.77 -3.13 -13.47
CA ARG A 200 21.75 -2.07 -13.68
C ARG A 200 23.06 -2.54 -13.04
N GLY A 201 23.98 -3.03 -13.89
CA GLY A 201 25.32 -3.37 -13.43
C GLY A 201 25.87 -2.19 -12.62
N VAL A 202 26.52 -2.49 -11.50
CA VAL A 202 27.28 -1.48 -10.76
C VAL A 202 28.38 -1.06 -11.72
N VAL A 203 28.19 0.05 -12.42
CA VAL A 203 29.27 0.70 -13.15
C VAL A 203 30.14 1.32 -12.06
N SER A 204 31.01 0.49 -11.46
CA SER A 204 32.05 1.02 -10.59
C SER A 204 32.90 1.95 -11.44
N GLY A 205 33.25 3.13 -10.94
CA GLY A 205 34.05 4.12 -11.68
C GLY A 205 35.34 3.55 -12.27
N SER A 206 35.73 2.32 -11.91
CA SER A 206 36.82 1.56 -12.47
C SER A 206 36.60 1.03 -13.89
N GLU A 207 35.37 0.63 -14.23
CA GLU A 207 35.02 0.15 -15.58
C GLU A 207 34.76 1.32 -16.57
N GLN A 208 34.42 2.50 -16.04
CA GLN A 208 34.25 3.69 -16.87
C GLN A 208 35.58 4.15 -17.53
N MET A 209 36.75 3.77 -16.98
CA MET A 209 38.04 4.17 -17.55
C MET A 209 38.38 3.41 -18.83
N ILE A 210 37.83 2.22 -19.05
CA ILE A 210 38.09 1.43 -20.27
C ILE A 210 37.50 2.16 -21.47
N GLY A 211 38.30 2.43 -22.48
CA GLY A 211 37.92 3.19 -23.67
C GLY A 211 38.13 4.69 -23.56
N MET A 212 38.46 5.22 -22.37
CA MET A 212 38.73 6.65 -22.22
C MET A 212 40.03 7.07 -22.86
N ALA A 213 40.01 8.24 -23.45
CA ALA A 213 41.24 8.89 -23.91
C ALA A 213 42.00 9.54 -22.75
N GLY A 214 43.28 9.47 -22.80
CA GLY A 214 44.19 10.08 -21.84
C GLY A 214 45.47 10.57 -22.50
N ARG A 215 46.34 11.15 -21.71
CA ARG A 215 47.65 11.67 -22.19
C ARG A 215 48.78 11.14 -21.29
N VAL A 216 49.88 10.75 -21.91
CA VAL A 216 51.11 10.35 -21.22
C VAL A 216 51.72 11.55 -20.51
N VAL A 217 52.01 11.39 -19.20
CA VAL A 217 52.68 12.40 -18.38
C VAL A 217 54.18 12.09 -18.32
N GLU A 218 54.56 10.87 -17.95
CA GLU A 218 55.92 10.37 -17.90
C GLU A 218 55.92 8.92 -18.38
N TRP A 219 57.00 8.51 -19.09
CA TRP A 219 57.12 7.16 -19.60
C TRP A 219 58.54 6.66 -19.55
N ASP A 220 58.74 5.45 -19.04
CA ASP A 220 60.03 4.77 -19.00
C ASP A 220 59.86 3.32 -19.48
N GLY A 221 60.55 2.98 -20.57
CA GLY A 221 60.43 1.66 -21.20
C GLY A 221 59.00 1.34 -21.65
N LEU A 222 58.35 0.37 -20.98
CA LEU A 222 57.00 -0.06 -21.26
C LEU A 222 55.98 0.37 -20.20
N THR A 223 56.38 1.17 -19.21
CA THR A 223 55.54 1.63 -18.11
C THR A 223 55.69 3.12 -17.88
N GLY A 224 54.63 3.73 -17.33
CA GLY A 224 54.67 5.16 -17.07
C GLY A 224 53.49 5.65 -16.27
N SER A 225 53.30 6.94 -16.25
CA SER A 225 52.15 7.61 -15.69
C SER A 225 51.37 8.34 -16.79
N ILE A 226 50.07 8.21 -16.73
CA ILE A 226 49.12 8.83 -17.67
C ILE A 226 48.10 9.63 -16.91
N ARG A 227 47.53 10.65 -17.56
CA ARG A 227 46.39 11.42 -17.04
C ARG A 227 45.14 11.03 -17.80
N VAL A 228 44.18 10.46 -17.05
CA VAL A 228 42.86 10.08 -17.57
C VAL A 228 41.81 10.68 -16.64
N HIS A 229 40.78 11.31 -17.16
CA HIS A 229 39.68 11.92 -16.41
C HIS A 229 40.14 12.87 -15.28
N GLY A 230 41.25 13.57 -15.48
CA GLY A 230 41.79 14.52 -14.49
C GLY A 230 42.67 13.90 -13.42
N GLU A 231 42.76 12.58 -13.35
CA GLU A 231 43.60 11.84 -12.39
C GLU A 231 44.85 11.25 -13.04
N THR A 232 45.93 11.10 -12.26
CA THR A 232 47.16 10.46 -12.72
C THR A 232 47.20 8.99 -12.29
N TRP A 233 47.34 8.11 -13.28
CA TRP A 233 47.34 6.66 -13.12
C TRP A 233 48.65 6.05 -13.62
N ARG A 234 49.05 4.95 -12.97
CA ARG A 234 50.13 4.11 -13.52
C ARG A 234 49.61 3.33 -14.70
N ALA A 235 50.40 3.26 -15.76
CA ALA A 235 50.03 2.57 -16.98
C ALA A 235 51.17 1.74 -17.54
N ARG A 236 50.79 0.72 -18.31
CA ARG A 236 51.71 -0.07 -19.15
C ARG A 236 51.20 -0.14 -20.58
N ALA A 237 52.08 -0.25 -21.53
CA ALA A 237 51.78 -0.47 -22.93
C ALA A 237 52.77 -1.49 -23.53
N ASP A 238 52.37 -2.09 -24.64
CA ASP A 238 53.19 -3.07 -25.37
C ASP A 238 54.29 -2.37 -26.23
N ILE A 239 54.26 -1.07 -26.30
CA ILE A 239 55.23 -0.24 -27.01
C ILE A 239 55.71 0.94 -26.15
N ALA A 240 56.87 1.49 -26.47
CA ALA A 240 57.36 2.70 -25.83
C ALA A 240 56.51 3.90 -26.30
N LEU A 241 56.12 4.71 -25.33
CA LEU A 241 55.32 5.96 -25.59
C LEU A 241 56.18 7.17 -25.21
N ALA A 242 55.82 8.33 -25.70
CA ALA A 242 56.48 9.59 -25.35
C ALA A 242 55.56 10.46 -24.45
N PRO A 243 56.13 11.29 -23.57
CA PRO A 243 55.34 12.27 -22.82
C PRO A 243 54.58 13.19 -23.79
N GLY A 244 53.26 13.32 -23.53
CA GLY A 244 52.33 14.07 -24.39
C GLY A 244 51.51 13.21 -25.36
N ASP A 245 51.86 11.95 -25.58
CA ASP A 245 51.12 11.06 -26.48
C ASP A 245 49.71 10.87 -26.02
N GLU A 246 48.77 10.83 -26.96
CA GLU A 246 47.36 10.47 -26.71
C GLU A 246 47.19 8.96 -26.70
N ILE A 247 46.52 8.47 -25.66
CA ILE A 247 46.32 7.04 -25.45
C ILE A 247 44.83 6.75 -25.17
N SER A 248 44.48 5.51 -25.39
CA SER A 248 43.20 4.95 -24.97
C SER A 248 43.43 3.82 -23.99
N VAL A 249 42.64 3.79 -22.93
CA VAL A 249 42.68 2.73 -21.91
C VAL A 249 42.03 1.47 -22.45
N VAL A 250 42.75 0.36 -22.43
CA VAL A 250 42.29 -0.95 -22.94
C VAL A 250 41.74 -1.82 -21.81
N SER A 251 42.47 -1.87 -20.69
CA SER A 251 42.04 -2.66 -19.51
C SER A 251 42.63 -2.07 -18.23
N ARG A 252 42.10 -2.52 -17.10
CA ARG A 252 42.55 -2.18 -15.77
C ARG A 252 42.81 -3.43 -14.94
N GLU A 253 43.95 -3.50 -14.29
CA GLU A 253 44.32 -4.51 -13.30
C GLU A 253 44.73 -3.83 -11.99
N GLY A 254 43.80 -3.78 -11.04
CA GLY A 254 44.01 -3.07 -9.78
C GLY A 254 44.25 -1.56 -9.98
N LEU A 255 45.47 -1.08 -9.69
CA LEU A 255 45.88 0.33 -9.86
C LEU A 255 46.71 0.58 -11.14
N MET A 256 46.86 -0.42 -12.01
CA MET A 256 47.59 -0.35 -13.25
C MET A 256 46.59 -0.34 -14.43
N LEU A 257 46.74 0.60 -15.33
CA LEU A 257 46.01 0.65 -16.59
C LEU A 257 46.86 0.10 -17.74
N THR A 258 46.27 -0.72 -18.60
CA THR A 258 46.90 -1.09 -19.88
C THR A 258 46.38 -0.15 -20.94
N VAL A 259 47.27 0.47 -21.69
CA VAL A 259 46.94 1.49 -22.66
C VAL A 259 47.55 1.19 -24.03
N ARG A 260 46.93 1.75 -25.05
CA ARG A 260 47.47 1.75 -26.42
C ARG A 260 47.46 3.18 -26.98
N PRO A 261 48.32 3.51 -27.97
CA PRO A 261 48.23 4.78 -28.64
C PRO A 261 46.83 5.00 -29.25
N SER A 262 46.31 6.21 -29.11
CA SER A 262 45.15 6.62 -29.85
C SER A 262 45.56 6.86 -31.30
N THR A 263 45.21 5.96 -32.23
CA THR A 263 45.39 6.19 -33.66
C THR A 263 44.40 7.30 -34.06
N THR A 264 44.86 8.54 -34.02
CA THR A 264 44.20 9.65 -34.68
C THR A 264 44.40 9.41 -36.17
N THR A 265 43.41 8.85 -36.84
CA THR A 265 43.33 8.83 -38.31
C THR A 265 43.19 10.30 -38.72
N GLY A 266 44.33 10.93 -39.06
CA GLY A 266 44.32 12.25 -39.66
C GLY A 266 43.67 12.15 -41.03
N GLU A 267 42.36 12.45 -41.12
CA GLU A 267 41.76 12.88 -42.39
C GLU A 267 42.23 14.31 -42.65
N THR A 268 43.30 14.41 -43.44
CA THR A 268 43.70 15.63 -44.10
C THR A 268 42.66 15.91 -45.19
N HIS A 269 41.76 16.84 -44.93
CA HIS A 269 41.03 17.49 -46.04
C HIS A 269 41.99 18.35 -46.81
N ALA A 270 42.33 17.92 -48.03
CA ALA A 270 42.89 18.72 -49.09
C ALA A 270 41.73 19.27 -49.94
#